data_61a3f6b503f5746b6420065a5e349942
#
_entry.id   61a3f6b503f5746b6420065a5e349942
#
_cell.length_a   1.000
_cell.length_b   1.000
_cell.length_c   1.000
_cell.angle_alpha   90.00
_cell.angle_beta   90.00
_cell.angle_gamma   90.00
#
_symmetry.space_group_name_H-M   'P 1'
#
loop_
_entity.id
_entity.type
_entity.pdbx_description
1 polymer ?
#
loop_
_entity_poly.entity_id
_entity_poly.type
_entity_poly.pdbx_seq_one_letter_code
_entity_poly.pdbx_strand_id
1 'polypeptide(L)'
;MNSRNVCSLVVSINLVVFAVGGPPSVSAWQKIEARVTRVIQDVQLVGTNAAARIAAVNDSVSEGTKVRTGADSRVELTFSDKTVTRLGANAVFDFRDGTRNLNLEDGALLLRVPKSANGARISAGAIAVAVTGTTVVLEYHATYYKFLVLDGTARLYRPGHLGDSILVKAGQMAFGQPKAALSDPVDFDIGRFLKTSRFITDFSPLGSESLMASESHKQQREKSKKNLIDTNLVIFGGGTVVSLVDPAQVTAIDQEKAGPSAIPGSVPPATTALNSGEKAK
;
A
#
# COMPACT_ATOMS: atom_id res chain seq x y z
N MET A 1 23.97 90.34 51.57
CA MET A 1 23.69 89.40 52.60
C MET A 1 22.86 88.23 51.97
N ASN A 2 23.43 87.07 52.05
CA ASN A 2 22.91 85.72 51.76
C ASN A 2 22.41 85.39 50.34
N SER A 3 23.32 84.84 49.57
CA SER A 3 23.13 83.97 48.44
C SER A 3 22.80 82.57 48.91
N ARG A 4 21.77 81.94 48.35
CA ARG A 4 21.51 80.50 48.51
C ARG A 4 21.54 79.88 47.11
N ASN A 5 22.60 79.11 46.92
CA ASN A 5 22.80 78.24 45.75
C ASN A 5 21.77 77.15 45.76
N VAL A 6 21.01 77.02 44.67
CA VAL A 6 20.19 75.84 44.38
C VAL A 6 20.90 75.06 43.29
N CYS A 7 21.43 73.90 43.72
CA CYS A 7 22.07 72.93 42.83
C CYS A 7 20.96 72.14 42.09
N SER A 8 20.86 72.36 40.79
CA SER A 8 19.93 71.61 39.92
C SER A 8 20.57 70.27 39.45
N LEU A 9 20.08 69.17 39.96
CA LEU A 9 20.54 67.87 39.62
C LEU A 9 19.75 67.40 38.34
N VAL A 10 20.43 67.41 37.20
CA VAL A 10 19.88 66.88 35.95
C VAL A 10 20.14 65.39 35.90
N VAL A 11 19.08 64.61 36.11
CA VAL A 11 19.10 63.11 35.95
C VAL A 11 18.84 62.86 34.50
N SER A 12 19.88 62.46 33.76
CA SER A 12 19.76 61.98 32.38
C SER A 12 19.31 60.52 32.40
N ILE A 13 18.05 60.24 32.02
CA ILE A 13 17.53 58.90 31.81
C ILE A 13 17.97 58.45 30.43
N ASN A 14 18.94 57.52 30.36
CA ASN A 14 19.31 56.83 29.12
C ASN A 14 18.31 55.70 28.87
N LEU A 15 17.39 55.89 27.91
CA LEU A 15 16.49 54.87 27.42
C LEU A 15 17.24 53.95 26.44
N VAL A 16 17.76 52.84 26.91
CA VAL A 16 18.35 51.79 26.05
C VAL A 16 17.22 50.97 25.47
N VAL A 17 16.86 51.22 24.19
CA VAL A 17 15.94 50.39 23.42
C VAL A 17 16.71 49.16 22.92
N PHE A 18 16.55 48.03 23.60
CA PHE A 18 16.99 46.73 23.07
C PHE A 18 16.03 46.32 21.98
N ALA A 19 16.37 46.59 20.72
CA ALA A 19 15.71 45.94 19.57
C ALA A 19 16.17 44.48 19.48
N VAL A 20 15.44 43.58 20.12
CA VAL A 20 15.59 42.12 19.90
C VAL A 20 14.85 41.77 18.64
N GLY A 21 15.44 42.12 17.50
CA GLY A 21 15.02 41.63 16.18
C GLY A 21 15.76 40.35 15.86
N GLY A 22 15.32 39.22 16.43
CA GLY A 22 15.72 37.91 15.91
C GLY A 22 15.17 37.74 14.48
N PRO A 23 15.95 37.20 13.53
CA PRO A 23 15.42 36.92 12.20
C PRO A 23 14.20 36.00 12.34
N PRO A 24 13.11 36.22 11.58
CA PRO A 24 11.98 35.30 11.58
C PRO A 24 12.51 33.93 11.14
N SER A 25 12.39 32.94 12.02
CA SER A 25 12.66 31.56 11.68
C SER A 25 11.63 31.14 10.63
N VAL A 26 12.00 31.29 9.36
CA VAL A 26 11.22 30.72 8.28
C VAL A 26 11.31 29.20 8.49
N SER A 27 10.29 28.61 9.09
CA SER A 27 10.11 27.17 9.07
C SER A 27 10.03 26.77 7.60
N ALA A 28 11.18 26.38 7.05
CA ALA A 28 11.21 25.76 5.73
C ALA A 28 10.34 24.50 5.85
N TRP A 29 9.17 24.54 5.24
CA TRP A 29 8.32 23.38 5.09
C TRP A 29 9.18 22.30 4.46
N GLN A 30 9.55 21.29 5.22
CA GLN A 30 10.37 20.20 4.71
C GLN A 30 9.53 19.52 3.63
N LYS A 31 9.87 19.80 2.36
CA LYS A 31 9.27 19.16 1.22
C LYS A 31 9.51 17.65 1.37
N ILE A 32 8.45 16.89 1.47
CA ILE A 32 8.55 15.44 1.53
C ILE A 32 9.03 14.97 0.16
N GLU A 33 10.23 14.41 0.15
CA GLU A 33 10.84 13.83 -1.04
C GLU A 33 11.15 12.37 -0.75
N ALA A 34 10.89 11.54 -1.74
CA ALA A 34 11.36 10.18 -1.76
C ALA A 34 12.57 10.08 -2.70
N ARG A 35 13.49 9.20 -2.38
CA ARG A 35 14.62 8.86 -3.24
C ARG A 35 14.43 7.46 -3.79
N VAL A 36 14.66 7.29 -5.08
CA VAL A 36 14.73 5.97 -5.71
C VAL A 36 15.98 5.25 -5.20
N THR A 37 15.81 4.17 -4.47
CA THR A 37 16.92 3.38 -3.90
C THR A 37 17.21 2.11 -4.70
N ARG A 38 16.23 1.61 -5.45
CA ARG A 38 16.39 0.46 -6.34
C ARG A 38 15.43 0.54 -7.51
N VAL A 39 15.90 0.14 -8.68
CA VAL A 39 15.10 0.00 -9.91
C VAL A 39 15.33 -1.40 -10.47
N ILE A 40 14.27 -2.08 -10.86
CA ILE A 40 14.28 -3.37 -11.54
C ILE A 40 13.43 -3.23 -12.80
N GLN A 41 14.07 -3.34 -13.94
CA GLN A 41 13.52 -3.20 -15.30
C GLN A 41 12.91 -1.81 -15.57
N ASP A 42 11.72 -1.74 -16.21
CA ASP A 42 11.10 -0.52 -16.70
C ASP A 42 10.33 0.21 -15.59
N VAL A 43 10.87 1.33 -15.15
CA VAL A 43 10.25 2.23 -14.19
C VAL A 43 10.30 3.65 -14.74
N GLN A 44 9.18 4.34 -14.70
CA GLN A 44 9.03 5.69 -15.23
C GLN A 44 8.58 6.66 -14.16
N LEU A 45 9.17 7.85 -14.20
CA LEU A 45 8.75 9.02 -13.41
C LEU A 45 8.03 10.00 -14.34
N VAL A 46 6.79 10.33 -13.99
CA VAL A 46 5.93 11.24 -14.74
C VAL A 46 5.63 12.45 -13.88
N GLY A 47 6.29 13.55 -14.16
CA GLY A 47 6.04 14.83 -13.48
C GLY A 47 4.70 15.46 -13.93
N THR A 48 4.16 16.36 -13.12
CA THR A 48 2.86 17.00 -13.38
C THR A 48 2.84 17.77 -14.70
N ASN A 49 3.97 18.37 -15.12
CA ASN A 49 4.09 19.15 -16.35
C ASN A 49 5.33 18.73 -17.17
N ALA A 50 5.78 17.50 -17.01
CA ALA A 50 6.97 17.00 -17.69
C ALA A 50 6.69 15.69 -18.41
N ALA A 51 7.43 15.44 -19.48
CA ALA A 51 7.38 14.14 -20.15
C ALA A 51 7.81 13.02 -19.21
N ALA A 52 7.27 11.83 -19.43
CA ALA A 52 7.71 10.63 -18.72
C ALA A 52 9.20 10.38 -18.99
N ARG A 53 9.96 10.06 -17.96
CA ARG A 53 11.37 9.68 -18.06
C ARG A 53 11.64 8.37 -17.34
N ILE A 54 12.63 7.64 -17.77
CA ILE A 54 13.09 6.44 -17.08
C ILE A 54 13.65 6.84 -15.70
N ALA A 55 13.29 6.07 -14.68
CA ALA A 55 13.80 6.24 -13.32
C ALA A 55 15.20 5.67 -13.17
N ALA A 56 16.09 6.40 -12.52
CA ALA A 56 17.41 5.95 -12.13
C ALA A 56 17.54 5.89 -10.61
N VAL A 57 18.45 5.03 -10.11
CA VAL A 57 18.81 5.02 -8.69
C VAL A 57 19.38 6.38 -8.31
N ASN A 58 18.99 6.87 -7.13
CA ASN A 58 19.23 8.21 -6.59
C ASN A 58 18.36 9.33 -7.17
N ASP A 59 17.46 9.06 -8.10
CA ASP A 59 16.48 10.08 -8.50
C ASP A 59 15.66 10.55 -7.31
N SER A 60 15.42 11.88 -7.25
CA SER A 60 14.47 12.47 -6.32
C SER A 60 13.07 12.40 -6.91
N VAL A 61 12.14 11.89 -6.14
CA VAL A 61 10.71 11.85 -6.47
C VAL A 61 10.00 12.86 -5.58
N SER A 62 9.53 13.91 -6.20
CA SER A 62 8.81 14.98 -5.52
C SER A 62 7.30 14.67 -5.50
N GLU A 63 6.61 15.37 -4.59
CA GLU A 63 5.15 15.40 -4.52
C GLU A 63 4.50 15.63 -5.89
N GLY A 64 3.46 14.87 -6.20
CA GLY A 64 2.75 14.94 -7.49
C GLY A 64 3.44 14.24 -8.65
N THR A 65 4.67 13.71 -8.46
CA THR A 65 5.30 12.87 -9.46
C THR A 65 4.70 11.46 -9.41
N LYS A 66 4.15 11.00 -10.53
CA LYS A 66 3.68 9.62 -10.66
C LYS A 66 4.85 8.69 -10.94
N VAL A 67 4.90 7.59 -10.21
CA VAL A 67 5.82 6.48 -10.44
C VAL A 67 5.04 5.36 -11.09
N ARG A 68 5.48 4.93 -12.26
CA ARG A 68 4.88 3.81 -13.01
C ARG A 68 5.88 2.70 -13.18
N THR A 69 5.45 1.48 -12.91
CA THR A 69 6.25 0.28 -13.19
C THR A 69 5.63 -0.48 -14.34
N GLY A 70 6.47 -1.02 -15.22
CA GLY A 70 6.04 -1.92 -16.30
C GLY A 70 5.82 -3.36 -15.82
N ALA A 71 5.61 -4.26 -16.78
CA ALA A 71 5.57 -5.70 -16.52
C ALA A 71 6.90 -6.16 -15.92
N ASP A 72 6.87 -7.09 -14.97
CA ASP A 72 8.02 -7.61 -14.23
C ASP A 72 8.93 -6.56 -13.55
N SER A 73 8.49 -5.31 -13.52
CA SER A 73 9.26 -4.18 -13.02
C SER A 73 8.94 -3.89 -11.55
N ARG A 74 9.94 -3.37 -10.83
CA ARG A 74 9.80 -3.00 -9.42
C ARG A 74 10.69 -1.82 -9.09
N VAL A 75 10.28 -1.06 -8.09
CA VAL A 75 11.06 0.07 -7.59
C VAL A 75 10.97 0.14 -6.08
N GLU A 76 12.05 0.59 -5.45
CA GLU A 76 12.06 0.95 -4.04
C GLU A 76 12.30 2.45 -3.91
N LEU A 77 11.46 3.08 -3.11
CA LEU A 77 11.52 4.48 -2.74
C LEU A 77 11.76 4.59 -1.23
N THR A 78 12.72 5.41 -0.83
CA THR A 78 12.99 5.71 0.57
C THR A 78 12.74 7.18 0.84
N PHE A 79 11.89 7.48 1.81
CA PHE A 79 11.58 8.82 2.27
C PHE A 79 12.60 9.31 3.31
N SER A 80 12.66 10.61 3.52
CA SER A 80 13.60 11.25 4.44
C SER A 80 13.50 10.73 5.89
N ASP A 81 12.34 10.28 6.31
CA ASP A 81 12.09 9.69 7.63
C ASP A 81 12.31 8.17 7.70
N LYS A 82 12.95 7.62 6.69
CA LYS A 82 13.24 6.18 6.55
C LYS A 82 12.00 5.30 6.33
N THR A 83 10.86 5.88 5.95
CA THR A 83 9.74 5.12 5.38
C THR A 83 10.20 4.54 4.04
N VAL A 84 9.90 3.29 3.80
CA VAL A 84 10.24 2.57 2.56
C VAL A 84 8.97 2.14 1.87
N THR A 85 8.87 2.43 0.58
CA THR A 85 7.78 1.96 -0.31
C THR A 85 8.39 1.14 -1.44
N ARG A 86 7.92 -0.07 -1.65
CA ARG A 86 8.26 -0.92 -2.78
C ARG A 86 7.05 -1.10 -3.67
N LEU A 87 7.17 -0.78 -4.94
CA LEU A 87 6.10 -0.98 -5.92
C LEU A 87 6.33 -2.28 -6.70
N GLY A 88 5.25 -2.98 -6.95
CA GLY A 88 5.22 -4.16 -7.79
C GLY A 88 5.12 -3.85 -9.28
N ALA A 89 4.90 -4.88 -10.11
CA ALA A 89 4.68 -4.72 -11.54
C ALA A 89 3.34 -4.01 -11.82
N ASN A 90 3.28 -3.29 -12.94
CA ASN A 90 2.12 -2.57 -13.43
C ASN A 90 1.49 -1.62 -12.38
N ALA A 91 2.29 -1.13 -11.43
CA ALA A 91 1.81 -0.20 -10.42
C ALA A 91 1.83 1.24 -10.90
N VAL A 92 0.83 2.00 -10.46
CA VAL A 92 0.73 3.45 -10.63
C VAL A 92 0.57 4.08 -9.26
N PHE A 93 1.56 4.87 -8.88
CA PHE A 93 1.71 5.41 -7.53
C PHE A 93 2.10 6.88 -7.56
N ASP A 94 1.59 7.66 -6.63
CA ASP A 94 2.05 9.01 -6.31
C ASP A 94 1.88 9.30 -4.81
N PHE A 95 2.38 10.45 -4.37
CA PHE A 95 2.10 10.96 -3.03
C PHE A 95 1.88 12.47 -3.07
N ARG A 96 1.11 13.02 -2.12
CA ARG A 96 0.63 14.40 -2.10
C ARG A 96 0.57 14.98 -0.69
N ASP A 97 0.42 16.30 -0.65
CA ASP A 97 0.01 17.12 0.50
C ASP A 97 1.02 17.23 1.64
N GLY A 98 2.30 17.18 1.37
CA GLY A 98 3.32 17.35 2.41
C GLY A 98 3.11 16.48 3.65
N THR A 99 2.00 15.81 3.72
CA THR A 99 1.64 14.78 4.69
C THR A 99 1.72 13.46 3.95
N ARG A 100 2.24 12.43 4.44
CA ARG A 100 2.44 11.14 3.78
C ARG A 100 1.15 10.46 3.31
N ASN A 101 0.41 11.18 2.47
CA ASN A 101 -0.72 10.66 1.73
C ASN A 101 -0.18 9.97 0.47
N LEU A 102 -0.08 8.68 0.55
CA LEU A 102 0.31 7.80 -0.53
C LEU A 102 -0.93 7.42 -1.33
N ASN A 103 -0.83 7.44 -2.64
CA ASN A 103 -1.92 7.08 -3.53
C ASN A 103 -1.49 5.91 -4.44
N LEU A 104 -2.21 4.81 -4.38
CA LEU A 104 -2.07 3.67 -5.27
C LEU A 104 -3.26 3.65 -6.21
N GLU A 105 -3.04 4.02 -7.48
CA GLU A 105 -4.10 4.00 -8.48
C GLU A 105 -4.37 2.57 -8.97
N ASP A 106 -3.32 1.78 -9.16
CA ASP A 106 -3.38 0.37 -9.57
C ASP A 106 -2.10 -0.37 -9.18
N GLY A 107 -2.16 -1.71 -9.07
CA GLY A 107 -1.03 -2.57 -8.79
C GLY A 107 -0.85 -2.88 -7.31
N ALA A 108 0.39 -3.11 -6.89
CA ALA A 108 0.70 -3.50 -5.53
C ALA A 108 1.87 -2.70 -4.96
N LEU A 109 1.79 -2.39 -3.66
CA LEU A 109 2.86 -1.80 -2.89
C LEU A 109 3.09 -2.52 -1.57
N LEU A 110 4.35 -2.57 -1.14
CA LEU A 110 4.73 -2.80 0.24
C LEU A 110 5.13 -1.47 0.85
N LEU A 111 4.60 -1.15 2.02
CA LEU A 111 4.95 0.04 2.80
C LEU A 111 5.49 -0.37 4.17
N ARG A 112 6.68 0.10 4.50
CA ARG A 112 7.25 0.01 5.84
C ARG A 112 7.36 1.41 6.45
N VAL A 113 6.64 1.66 7.53
CA VAL A 113 6.68 2.91 8.29
C VAL A 113 7.46 2.67 9.59
N PRO A 114 8.55 3.39 9.86
CA PRO A 114 9.26 3.29 11.14
C PRO A 114 8.38 3.74 12.30
N LYS A 115 8.59 3.17 13.50
CA LYS A 115 7.88 3.62 14.72
C LYS A 115 8.16 5.08 15.08
N SER A 116 9.31 5.60 14.68
CA SER A 116 9.71 7.00 14.87
C SER A 116 9.05 7.98 13.89
N ALA A 117 8.36 7.47 12.88
CA ALA A 117 7.70 8.28 11.89
C ALA A 117 6.24 8.60 12.30
N ASN A 118 5.71 9.71 11.80
CA ASN A 118 4.37 10.21 12.14
C ASN A 118 3.21 9.42 11.49
N GLY A 119 3.47 8.19 11.02
CA GLY A 119 2.49 7.40 10.32
C GLY A 119 2.38 7.73 8.83
N ALA A 120 1.51 7.02 8.13
CA ALA A 120 1.18 7.22 6.73
C ALA A 120 -0.26 6.83 6.45
N ARG A 121 -0.84 7.40 5.41
CA ARG A 121 -2.13 7.01 4.84
C ARG A 121 -1.92 6.55 3.41
N ILE A 122 -2.45 5.39 3.07
CA ILE A 122 -2.54 4.92 1.70
C ILE A 122 -3.97 5.09 1.25
N SER A 123 -4.19 5.76 0.13
CA SER A 123 -5.47 5.83 -0.56
C SER A 123 -5.43 4.96 -1.81
N ALA A 124 -6.44 4.15 -2.04
CA ALA A 124 -6.56 3.31 -3.22
C ALA A 124 -8.03 3.22 -3.61
N GLY A 125 -8.44 4.05 -4.58
CA GLY A 125 -9.82 4.16 -5.01
C GLY A 125 -10.80 4.37 -3.86
N ALA A 126 -11.69 3.38 -3.62
CA ALA A 126 -12.73 3.45 -2.60
C ALA A 126 -12.27 3.00 -1.19
N ILE A 127 -11.03 2.57 -1.03
CA ILE A 127 -10.47 2.13 0.26
C ILE A 127 -9.30 3.03 0.68
N ALA A 128 -9.05 3.05 1.98
CA ALA A 128 -7.89 3.71 2.54
C ALA A 128 -7.33 2.92 3.74
N VAL A 129 -6.03 3.05 3.97
CA VAL A 129 -5.31 2.40 5.05
C VAL A 129 -4.57 3.45 5.87
N ALA A 130 -4.74 3.40 7.19
CA ALA A 130 -3.94 4.19 8.13
C ALA A 130 -2.88 3.28 8.79
N VAL A 131 -1.63 3.70 8.72
CA VAL A 131 -0.45 2.90 9.11
C VAL A 131 0.42 3.70 10.07
N THR A 132 0.84 3.09 11.18
CA THR A 132 1.75 3.73 12.15
C THR A 132 2.72 2.69 12.70
N GLY A 133 4.00 2.80 12.36
CA GLY A 133 5.03 1.91 12.89
C GLY A 133 4.87 0.45 12.48
N THR A 134 4.43 0.18 11.25
CA THR A 134 4.05 -1.14 10.74
C THR A 134 4.64 -1.41 9.35
N THR A 135 4.65 -2.68 8.96
CA THR A 135 4.94 -3.12 7.59
C THR A 135 3.70 -3.78 7.01
N VAL A 136 3.22 -3.22 5.90
CA VAL A 136 1.98 -3.64 5.24
C VAL A 136 2.20 -3.86 3.74
N VAL A 137 1.31 -4.63 3.14
CA VAL A 137 1.20 -4.78 1.69
C VAL A 137 -0.21 -4.47 1.28
N LEU A 138 -0.37 -3.63 0.27
CA LEU A 138 -1.65 -3.35 -0.37
C LEU A 138 -1.53 -3.66 -1.85
N GLU A 139 -2.41 -4.48 -2.33
CA GLU A 139 -2.70 -4.70 -3.74
C GLU A 139 -4.07 -4.13 -4.02
N TYR A 140 -4.17 -3.33 -5.06
CA TYR A 140 -5.40 -2.67 -5.44
C TYR A 140 -5.59 -2.72 -6.96
N HIS A 141 -6.76 -3.13 -7.38
CA HIS A 141 -7.26 -3.08 -8.75
C HIS A 141 -8.72 -2.59 -8.74
N ALA A 142 -9.22 -2.16 -9.87
CA ALA A 142 -10.58 -1.62 -9.97
C ALA A 142 -11.66 -2.62 -9.50
N THR A 143 -11.38 -3.92 -9.56
CA THR A 143 -12.32 -5.01 -9.25
C THR A 143 -12.10 -5.68 -7.90
N TYR A 144 -10.88 -5.62 -7.36
CA TYR A 144 -10.55 -6.24 -6.07
C TYR A 144 -9.40 -5.51 -5.37
N TYR A 145 -9.29 -5.75 -4.08
CA TYR A 145 -8.13 -5.37 -3.27
C TYR A 145 -7.71 -6.51 -2.34
N LYS A 146 -6.46 -6.47 -1.92
CA LYS A 146 -5.90 -7.32 -0.88
C LYS A 146 -4.97 -6.50 0.00
N PHE A 147 -5.19 -6.56 1.30
CA PHE A 147 -4.43 -5.84 2.29
C PHE A 147 -3.88 -6.79 3.36
N LEU A 148 -2.55 -6.80 3.54
CA LEU A 148 -1.84 -7.68 4.49
C LEU A 148 -1.05 -6.83 5.49
N VAL A 149 -0.99 -7.30 6.73
CA VAL A 149 -0.11 -6.74 7.76
C VAL A 149 0.96 -7.77 8.12
N LEU A 150 2.22 -7.41 7.90
CA LEU A 150 3.37 -8.29 8.16
C LEU A 150 3.92 -8.12 9.56
N ASP A 151 3.89 -6.90 10.10
CA ASP A 151 4.23 -6.59 11.49
C ASP A 151 3.38 -5.41 11.99
N GLY A 152 3.03 -5.40 13.28
CA GLY A 152 2.23 -4.36 13.91
C GLY A 152 0.74 -4.44 13.63
N THR A 153 0.09 -3.30 13.48
CA THR A 153 -1.35 -3.18 13.22
C THR A 153 -1.65 -1.99 12.31
N ALA A 154 -2.66 -2.14 11.46
CA ALA A 154 -3.11 -1.05 10.59
C ALA A 154 -4.64 -1.05 10.49
N ARG A 155 -5.22 0.10 10.18
CA ARG A 155 -6.67 0.27 10.00
C ARG A 155 -6.99 0.40 8.53
N LEU A 156 -7.80 -0.53 8.03
CA LEU A 156 -8.41 -0.46 6.71
C LEU A 156 -9.81 0.13 6.87
N TYR A 157 -10.19 1.07 6.00
CA TYR A 157 -11.51 1.71 6.06
C TYR A 157 -11.95 2.21 4.69
N ARG A 158 -13.25 2.48 4.56
CA ARG A 158 -13.86 3.07 3.37
C ARG A 158 -14.16 4.55 3.63
N PRO A 159 -13.47 5.50 2.98
CA PRO A 159 -13.75 6.91 3.10
C PRO A 159 -15.22 7.24 2.79
N GLY A 160 -15.86 8.05 3.61
CA GLY A 160 -17.28 8.43 3.44
C GLY A 160 -18.30 7.41 3.97
N HIS A 161 -17.88 6.23 4.45
CA HIS A 161 -18.75 5.21 5.04
C HIS A 161 -18.45 5.09 6.54
N LEU A 162 -19.23 5.82 7.36
CA LEU A 162 -19.08 5.79 8.82
C LEU A 162 -19.28 4.36 9.36
N GLY A 163 -18.36 3.93 10.21
CA GLY A 163 -18.42 2.59 10.82
C GLY A 163 -17.82 1.47 9.98
N ASP A 164 -17.59 1.68 8.68
CA ASP A 164 -16.97 0.66 7.83
C ASP A 164 -15.43 0.76 7.90
N SER A 165 -14.90 0.24 8.99
CA SER A 165 -13.45 0.17 9.25
C SER A 165 -13.10 -1.06 10.07
N ILE A 166 -11.98 -1.70 9.74
CA ILE A 166 -11.46 -2.88 10.44
C ILE A 166 -10.01 -2.66 10.86
N LEU A 167 -9.64 -3.25 11.99
CA LEU A 167 -8.26 -3.31 12.45
C LEU A 167 -7.66 -4.64 11.99
N VAL A 168 -6.61 -4.57 11.18
CA VAL A 168 -5.87 -5.74 10.68
C VAL A 168 -4.56 -5.84 11.46
N LYS A 169 -4.28 -7.00 12.04
CA LYS A 169 -3.09 -7.28 12.86
C LYS A 169 -2.04 -8.05 12.06
N ALA A 170 -0.81 -8.09 12.58
CA ALA A 170 0.25 -8.92 12.00
C ALA A 170 -0.22 -10.36 11.76
N GLY A 171 0.05 -10.89 10.58
CA GLY A 171 -0.40 -12.21 10.14
C GLY A 171 -1.84 -12.28 9.66
N GLN A 172 -2.52 -11.13 9.58
CA GLN A 172 -3.88 -11.06 9.05
C GLN A 172 -3.92 -10.34 7.70
N MET A 173 -4.89 -10.75 6.91
CA MET A 173 -5.17 -10.23 5.58
C MET A 173 -6.66 -9.92 5.46
N ALA A 174 -6.99 -8.78 4.85
CA ALA A 174 -8.33 -8.45 4.39
C ALA A 174 -8.35 -8.34 2.87
N PHE A 175 -9.40 -8.80 2.24
CA PHE A 175 -9.57 -8.72 0.79
C PHE A 175 -11.04 -8.55 0.43
N GLY A 176 -11.30 -8.07 -0.77
CA GLY A 176 -12.68 -7.87 -1.23
C GLY A 176 -12.76 -6.99 -2.47
N GLN A 177 -13.98 -6.58 -2.78
CA GLN A 177 -14.25 -5.62 -3.84
C GLN A 177 -14.20 -4.19 -3.27
N PRO A 178 -13.57 -3.22 -3.94
CA PRO A 178 -13.38 -1.87 -3.39
C PRO A 178 -14.66 -1.13 -2.99
N LYS A 179 -15.79 -1.45 -3.66
CA LYS A 179 -17.09 -0.80 -3.40
C LYS A 179 -17.99 -1.59 -2.43
N ALA A 180 -17.63 -2.82 -2.08
CA ALA A 180 -18.36 -3.62 -1.12
C ALA A 180 -17.97 -3.28 0.32
N ALA A 181 -18.79 -3.68 1.30
CA ALA A 181 -18.43 -3.62 2.72
C ALA A 181 -17.15 -4.41 3.00
N LEU A 182 -16.38 -3.96 3.98
CA LEU A 182 -15.15 -4.65 4.37
C LEU A 182 -15.48 -6.01 5.00
N SER A 183 -14.71 -7.03 4.61
CA SER A 183 -14.80 -8.36 5.20
C SER A 183 -13.91 -8.48 6.45
N ASP A 184 -14.24 -9.42 7.32
CA ASP A 184 -13.39 -9.74 8.46
C ASP A 184 -12.01 -10.23 8.00
N PRO A 185 -10.94 -9.86 8.74
CA PRO A 185 -9.60 -10.29 8.41
C PRO A 185 -9.44 -11.81 8.63
N VAL A 186 -8.69 -12.44 7.73
CA VAL A 186 -8.30 -13.86 7.83
C VAL A 186 -6.80 -14.00 8.06
N ASP A 187 -6.37 -15.12 8.62
CA ASP A 187 -4.96 -15.37 8.87
C ASP A 187 -4.24 -15.91 7.63
N PHE A 188 -3.05 -15.36 7.32
CA PHE A 188 -2.19 -15.86 6.25
C PHE A 188 -0.81 -16.28 6.77
N ASP A 189 -0.09 -17.12 6.03
CA ASP A 189 1.25 -17.58 6.40
C ASP A 189 2.32 -16.52 6.12
N ILE A 190 2.72 -15.78 7.17
CA ILE A 190 3.81 -14.79 7.09
C ILE A 190 5.12 -15.45 6.65
N GLY A 191 5.45 -16.62 7.22
CA GLY A 191 6.72 -17.29 6.94
C GLY A 191 6.87 -17.66 5.48
N ARG A 192 5.79 -18.12 4.86
CA ARG A 192 5.76 -18.40 3.43
C ARG A 192 5.83 -17.11 2.61
N PHE A 193 5.08 -16.08 2.98
CA PHE A 193 5.14 -14.78 2.32
C PHE A 193 6.57 -14.22 2.31
N LEU A 194 7.29 -14.24 3.43
CA LEU A 194 8.66 -13.73 3.53
C LEU A 194 9.65 -14.49 2.63
N LYS A 195 9.41 -15.77 2.39
CA LYS A 195 10.27 -16.62 1.54
C LYS A 195 9.98 -16.49 0.05
N THR A 196 8.75 -16.15 -0.33
CA THR A 196 8.29 -16.24 -1.72
C THR A 196 7.96 -14.89 -2.35
N SER A 197 7.68 -13.87 -1.55
CA SER A 197 7.29 -12.57 -2.06
C SER A 197 8.48 -11.81 -2.66
N ARG A 198 8.34 -11.38 -3.91
CA ARG A 198 9.35 -10.57 -4.60
C ARG A 198 9.50 -9.17 -4.00
N PHE A 199 8.57 -8.71 -3.17
CA PHE A 199 8.76 -7.52 -2.35
C PHE A 199 9.84 -7.69 -1.27
N ILE A 200 10.15 -8.93 -0.92
CA ILE A 200 11.19 -9.26 0.06
C ILE A 200 12.44 -9.77 -0.65
N THR A 201 12.30 -10.74 -1.55
CA THR A 201 13.44 -11.48 -2.14
C THR A 201 14.25 -10.68 -3.13
N ASP A 202 13.65 -9.71 -3.82
CA ASP A 202 14.31 -8.92 -4.89
C ASP A 202 14.99 -7.64 -4.37
N PHE A 203 14.87 -7.36 -3.08
CA PHE A 203 15.36 -6.12 -2.46
C PHE A 203 16.28 -6.40 -1.26
N SER A 204 17.00 -5.37 -0.85
CA SER A 204 17.77 -5.43 0.39
C SER A 204 16.84 -5.61 1.61
N PRO A 205 17.34 -6.22 2.71
CA PRO A 205 16.54 -6.42 3.92
C PRO A 205 15.88 -5.14 4.43
N LEU A 206 14.62 -5.25 4.86
CA LEU A 206 13.90 -4.15 5.48
C LEU A 206 14.35 -3.98 6.94
N GLY A 207 14.35 -2.75 7.44
CA GLY A 207 14.61 -2.50 8.86
C GLY A 207 13.59 -3.11 9.83
N SER A 208 12.51 -3.73 9.32
CA SER A 208 11.51 -4.49 10.08
C SER A 208 11.63 -6.01 9.91
N GLU A 209 12.64 -6.52 9.24
CA GLU A 209 12.77 -7.95 8.92
C GLU A 209 12.76 -8.83 10.19
N SER A 210 13.49 -8.43 11.23
CA SER A 210 13.50 -9.12 12.52
C SER A 210 12.12 -9.13 13.20
N LEU A 211 11.35 -8.05 13.05
CA LEU A 211 9.99 -7.98 13.59
C LEU A 211 9.05 -8.92 12.83
N MET A 212 9.09 -8.91 11.51
CA MET A 212 8.31 -9.82 10.67
C MET A 212 8.68 -11.29 10.92
N ALA A 213 9.95 -11.61 11.08
CA ALA A 213 10.41 -12.96 11.45
C ALA A 213 9.88 -13.38 12.83
N SER A 214 9.90 -12.46 13.80
CA SER A 214 9.35 -12.70 15.14
C SER A 214 7.84 -12.98 15.09
N GLU A 215 7.07 -12.22 14.31
CA GLU A 215 5.63 -12.45 14.11
C GLU A 215 5.38 -13.80 13.42
N SER A 216 6.20 -14.18 12.44
CA SER A 216 6.13 -15.49 11.80
C SER A 216 6.35 -16.63 12.81
N HIS A 217 7.37 -16.53 13.66
CA HIS A 217 7.64 -17.52 14.71
C HIS A 217 6.51 -17.60 15.75
N LYS A 218 5.94 -16.46 16.13
CA LYS A 218 4.79 -16.40 17.02
C LYS A 218 3.57 -17.10 16.40
N GLN A 219 3.27 -16.79 15.15
CA GLN A 219 2.18 -17.40 14.41
C GLN A 219 2.33 -18.94 14.32
N GLN A 220 3.54 -19.44 14.06
CA GLN A 220 3.80 -20.89 14.00
C GLN A 220 3.59 -21.60 15.33
N ARG A 221 3.77 -20.91 16.47
CA ARG A 221 3.51 -21.48 17.80
C ARG A 221 2.04 -21.45 18.17
N GLU A 222 1.33 -20.40 17.79
CA GLU A 222 -0.05 -20.14 18.23
C GLU A 222 -1.10 -20.76 17.31
N LYS A 223 -0.78 -20.99 16.03
CA LYS A 223 -1.74 -21.41 15.02
C LYS A 223 -1.33 -22.68 14.31
N SER A 224 -2.30 -23.56 14.10
CA SER A 224 -2.08 -24.72 13.23
C SER A 224 -1.89 -24.26 11.78
N LYS A 225 -0.90 -24.82 11.08
CA LYS A 225 -0.65 -24.51 9.66
C LYS A 225 -1.85 -24.76 8.74
N LYS A 226 -2.79 -25.64 9.16
CA LYS A 226 -4.00 -25.95 8.39
C LYS A 226 -5.00 -24.78 8.32
N ASN A 227 -4.89 -23.81 9.21
CA ASN A 227 -5.78 -22.66 9.27
C ASN A 227 -5.16 -21.38 8.67
N LEU A 228 -3.97 -21.48 8.09
CA LEU A 228 -3.29 -20.34 7.48
C LEU A 228 -3.52 -20.38 5.98
N ILE A 229 -3.99 -19.25 5.45
CA ILE A 229 -4.16 -19.08 4.01
C ILE A 229 -2.79 -18.81 3.38
N ASP A 230 -2.52 -19.53 2.30
CA ASP A 230 -1.37 -19.25 1.47
C ASP A 230 -1.67 -18.08 0.54
N THR A 231 -0.95 -16.97 0.73
CA THR A 231 -1.09 -15.81 -0.14
C THR A 231 0.20 -15.57 -0.89
N ASN A 232 0.19 -15.84 -2.18
CA ASN A 232 1.24 -15.43 -3.09
C ASN A 232 0.83 -14.11 -3.74
N LEU A 233 1.48 -13.03 -3.34
CA LEU A 233 1.60 -11.84 -4.19
C LEU A 233 2.65 -12.14 -5.25
N VAL A 234 2.27 -12.92 -6.24
CA VAL A 234 3.14 -13.21 -7.37
C VAL A 234 2.93 -12.09 -8.39
N ILE A 235 3.96 -11.29 -8.57
CA ILE A 235 4.00 -10.22 -9.55
C ILE A 235 4.68 -10.80 -10.78
N PHE A 236 3.89 -11.26 -11.74
CA PHE A 236 4.38 -11.69 -13.06
C PHE A 236 4.04 -10.64 -14.11
N GLY A 237 4.83 -10.61 -15.19
CA GLY A 237 4.53 -9.82 -16.37
C GLY A 237 3.13 -10.12 -16.91
N GLY A 238 2.32 -9.09 -17.09
CA GLY A 238 0.94 -9.22 -17.57
C GLY A 238 -0.14 -9.18 -16.48
N GLY A 239 0.24 -8.99 -15.23
CA GLY A 239 -0.71 -8.83 -14.13
C GLY A 239 -0.26 -9.52 -12.86
N THR A 240 -0.82 -9.09 -11.77
CA THR A 240 -0.62 -9.74 -10.48
C THR A 240 -1.51 -10.97 -10.42
N VAL A 241 -0.91 -12.15 -10.52
CA VAL A 241 -1.66 -13.38 -10.24
C VAL A 241 -1.76 -13.49 -8.72
N VAL A 242 -2.94 -13.23 -8.21
CA VAL A 242 -3.25 -13.40 -6.81
C VAL A 242 -3.83 -14.80 -6.64
N SER A 243 -3.02 -15.74 -6.19
CA SER A 243 -3.54 -16.97 -5.61
C SER A 243 -3.93 -16.67 -4.17
N LEU A 244 -5.17 -16.22 -3.96
CA LEU A 244 -5.69 -15.84 -2.64
C LEU A 244 -5.91 -17.06 -1.74
N VAL A 245 -6.10 -18.22 -2.33
CA VAL A 245 -6.50 -19.44 -1.64
C VAL A 245 -5.92 -20.62 -2.42
N ASP A 246 -5.65 -21.73 -1.76
CA ASP A 246 -5.46 -23.02 -2.40
C ASP A 246 -6.54 -23.20 -3.48
N PRO A 247 -6.20 -23.50 -4.75
CA PRO A 247 -7.19 -23.71 -5.80
C PRO A 247 -8.37 -24.62 -5.42
N ALA A 248 -8.14 -25.59 -4.54
CA ALA A 248 -9.16 -26.44 -3.99
C ALA A 248 -10.19 -25.71 -3.11
N GLN A 249 -9.83 -24.60 -2.47
CA GLN A 249 -10.75 -23.80 -1.64
C GLN A 249 -11.52 -22.76 -2.45
N VAL A 250 -10.94 -22.24 -3.53
CA VAL A 250 -11.66 -21.34 -4.46
C VAL A 250 -12.82 -22.09 -5.11
N THR A 251 -12.59 -23.32 -5.53
CA THR A 251 -13.63 -24.16 -6.15
C THR A 251 -14.78 -24.45 -5.20
N ALA A 252 -14.53 -24.60 -3.89
CA ALA A 252 -15.56 -24.83 -2.89
C ALA A 252 -16.43 -23.58 -2.63
N ILE A 253 -15.81 -22.39 -2.60
CA ILE A 253 -16.54 -21.12 -2.39
C ILE A 253 -17.39 -20.78 -3.61
N ASP A 254 -16.90 -21.02 -4.82
CA ASP A 254 -17.65 -20.78 -6.06
C ASP A 254 -18.80 -21.79 -6.23
N GLN A 255 -18.65 -23.02 -5.77
CA GLN A 255 -19.72 -24.02 -5.79
C GLN A 255 -20.81 -23.75 -4.75
N GLU A 256 -20.47 -23.19 -3.59
CA GLU A 256 -21.45 -22.84 -2.56
C GLU A 256 -22.26 -21.58 -2.94
N LYS A 257 -21.69 -20.70 -3.77
CA LYS A 257 -22.35 -19.49 -4.28
C LYS A 257 -23.11 -19.69 -5.58
N ALA A 258 -22.81 -20.76 -6.33
CA ALA A 258 -23.57 -21.23 -7.48
C ALA A 258 -24.65 -22.22 -7.00
N GLY A 259 -25.76 -21.70 -6.48
CA GLY A 259 -26.97 -22.48 -6.35
C GLY A 259 -27.32 -23.16 -7.69
N PRO A 260 -28.02 -24.27 -7.70
CA PRO A 260 -28.23 -25.08 -8.92
C PRO A 260 -28.88 -24.24 -10.01
N SER A 261 -28.07 -23.77 -10.95
CA SER A 261 -28.53 -23.14 -12.17
C SER A 261 -29.13 -24.25 -13.05
N ALA A 262 -30.45 -24.36 -13.05
CA ALA A 262 -31.15 -25.19 -13.97
C ALA A 262 -30.76 -24.85 -15.40
N ILE A 263 -30.14 -25.81 -16.08
CA ILE A 263 -29.84 -25.69 -17.52
C ILE A 263 -31.18 -25.98 -18.24
N PRO A 264 -31.75 -25.05 -19.01
CA PRO A 264 -32.88 -25.37 -19.85
C PRO A 264 -32.40 -26.14 -21.09
N GLY A 265 -32.83 -27.40 -21.20
CA GLY A 265 -33.12 -28.06 -22.43
C GLY A 265 -32.02 -28.17 -23.51
N SER A 266 -31.21 -29.23 -23.43
CA SER A 266 -30.58 -29.78 -24.62
C SER A 266 -31.59 -30.63 -25.36
N VAL A 267 -32.03 -30.16 -26.53
CA VAL A 267 -32.80 -30.93 -27.50
C VAL A 267 -31.90 -32.01 -28.09
N PRO A 268 -32.26 -33.30 -28.07
CA PRO A 268 -31.49 -34.35 -28.74
C PRO A 268 -31.60 -34.22 -30.26
N PRO A 269 -30.57 -34.56 -31.03
CA PRO A 269 -30.63 -34.52 -32.49
C PRO A 269 -31.55 -35.60 -33.04
N ALA A 270 -32.40 -35.23 -33.98
CA ALA A 270 -33.30 -36.12 -34.69
C ALA A 270 -32.52 -37.16 -35.46
N THR A 271 -32.76 -38.43 -35.15
CA THR A 271 -32.26 -39.57 -35.95
C THR A 271 -33.08 -39.70 -37.22
N THR A 272 -32.45 -39.37 -38.34
CA THR A 272 -33.02 -39.64 -39.69
C THR A 272 -32.93 -41.14 -39.94
N ALA A 273 -34.08 -41.84 -39.86
CA ALA A 273 -34.21 -43.21 -40.32
C ALA A 273 -34.29 -43.24 -41.83
N LEU A 274 -33.27 -43.78 -42.47
CA LEU A 274 -33.31 -44.19 -43.87
C LEU A 274 -34.12 -45.49 -43.97
N ASN A 275 -35.29 -45.38 -44.55
CA ASN A 275 -36.11 -46.52 -44.95
C ASN A 275 -35.71 -46.95 -46.34
N SER A 276 -34.98 -48.06 -46.44
CA SER A 276 -34.70 -48.75 -47.69
C SER A 276 -35.89 -49.70 -48.01
N GLY A 277 -36.70 -49.23 -48.93
CA GLY A 277 -37.79 -50.10 -49.45
C GLY A 277 -37.22 -51.13 -50.40
N GLU A 278 -37.50 -52.37 -50.09
CA GLU A 278 -37.25 -53.47 -50.96
C GLU A 278 -38.50 -53.85 -51.77
N LYS A 279 -38.28 -54.15 -53.06
CA LYS A 279 -39.22 -54.61 -54.06
C LYS A 279 -39.77 -56.03 -53.77
N ALA A 280 -40.94 -56.25 -54.19
CA ALA A 280 -41.25 -57.47 -54.97
C ALA A 280 -42.54 -57.32 -55.76
N LYS A 281 -42.36 -57.47 -57.06
CA LYS A 281 -43.29 -57.86 -58.12
C LYS A 281 -44.31 -56.87 -58.62
#